data_447a96ecf442454845ceab9b4732e49f
#
_entry.id   447a96ecf442454845ceab9b4732e49f
#
_cell.length_a   1.000
_cell.length_b   1.000
_cell.length_c   1.000
_cell.angle_alpha   90.00
_cell.angle_beta   90.00
_cell.angle_gamma   90.00
#
_symmetry.space_group_name_H-M   'P 1'
#
loop_
_entity.id
_entity.type
_entity.pdbx_description
1 polymer ?
#
loop_
_entity_poly.entity_id
_entity_poly.type
_entity_poly.pdbx_seq_one_letter_code
_entity_poly.pdbx_strand_id
1 'polypeptide(L)'
;MTTQLSVNVNKIAVLRNSRGGADPDVVQAARACIAAGAHGITVHPRPDQRHIRADDVLALSALTRAQAVEFNIEGNPFAPPRAGYPGLLELCRATRPQQITLVPDGDGQLTSDHGFHFAQDTTQLAELITAFKQLGSRVSLFVDAGNPDIARAAALGADRIELYTGPYAHAHASGQADATLALFADAAQRASAAGLGINAGHDLSQANLGDFLAAVPGVLEVSIGHALISEALYQGLDASVRAYVGILHGSHVSA
;
A
#
# COMPACT_ATOMS: atom_id res chain seq x y z
N MET A 1 -3.62 -12.69 -14.94
CA MET A 1 -2.59 -12.62 -13.88
C MET A 1 -3.33 -12.65 -12.55
N THR A 2 -2.81 -13.32 -11.53
CA THR A 2 -3.45 -13.37 -10.21
C THR A 2 -3.03 -12.13 -9.42
N THR A 3 -3.97 -11.47 -8.75
CA THR A 3 -3.70 -10.33 -7.87
C THR A 3 -2.82 -10.75 -6.69
N GLN A 4 -1.83 -9.96 -6.34
CA GLN A 4 -0.89 -10.24 -5.26
C GLN A 4 -1.35 -9.56 -3.95
N LEU A 5 -1.08 -10.20 -2.79
CA LEU A 5 -1.29 -9.61 -1.48
C LEU A 5 0.03 -9.04 -0.95
N SER A 6 0.11 -7.75 -0.72
CA SER A 6 1.14 -7.11 0.09
C SER A 6 0.57 -6.78 1.47
N VAL A 7 1.16 -7.34 2.52
CA VAL A 7 0.69 -7.08 3.89
C VAL A 7 1.39 -5.86 4.46
N ASN A 8 0.60 -4.82 4.78
CA ASN A 8 1.09 -3.62 5.43
C ASN A 8 1.19 -3.84 6.96
N VAL A 9 2.40 -3.86 7.48
CA VAL A 9 2.68 -4.18 8.89
C VAL A 9 2.73 -2.96 9.82
N ASN A 10 2.32 -1.78 9.36
CA ASN A 10 2.34 -0.54 10.16
C ASN A 10 1.61 -0.68 11.50
N LYS A 11 0.46 -1.38 11.55
CA LYS A 11 -0.34 -1.52 12.78
C LYS A 11 0.33 -2.40 13.83
N ILE A 12 1.17 -3.34 13.43
CA ILE A 12 2.04 -4.08 14.35
C ILE A 12 3.02 -3.11 15.03
N ALA A 13 3.63 -2.21 14.25
CA ALA A 13 4.53 -1.19 14.79
C ALA A 13 3.80 -0.16 15.68
N VAL A 14 2.54 0.20 15.37
CA VAL A 14 1.71 1.04 16.26
C VAL A 14 1.55 0.37 17.62
N LEU A 15 1.20 -0.92 17.65
CA LEU A 15 1.01 -1.66 18.88
C LEU A 15 2.32 -1.74 19.68
N ARG A 16 3.45 -2.05 19.04
CA ARG A 16 4.78 -2.01 19.66
C ARG A 16 5.08 -0.64 20.29
N ASN A 17 4.84 0.42 19.53
CA ASN A 17 5.19 1.78 19.94
C ASN A 17 4.32 2.27 21.10
N SER A 18 3.12 1.72 21.30
CA SER A 18 2.21 2.12 22.39
C SER A 18 2.81 1.91 23.79
N ARG A 19 3.84 1.04 23.91
CA ARG A 19 4.56 0.78 25.16
C ARG A 19 6.06 1.11 25.11
N GLY A 20 6.56 1.54 23.96
CA GLY A 20 7.98 1.87 23.79
C GLY A 20 8.95 0.68 23.85
N GLY A 21 8.42 -0.54 23.84
CA GLY A 21 9.20 -1.79 23.85
C GLY A 21 9.57 -2.31 22.46
N ALA A 22 9.92 -3.61 22.40
CA ALA A 22 10.22 -4.33 21.16
C ALA A 22 9.06 -5.22 20.69
N ASP A 23 8.07 -5.48 21.54
CA ASP A 23 6.93 -6.35 21.25
C ASP A 23 5.65 -5.56 20.92
N PRO A 24 4.87 -6.06 19.93
CA PRO A 24 5.16 -7.17 19.02
C PRO A 24 6.30 -6.83 18.05
N ASP A 25 7.16 -7.80 17.75
CA ASP A 25 8.25 -7.66 16.79
C ASP A 25 7.71 -7.59 15.36
N VAL A 26 8.00 -6.49 14.67
CA VAL A 26 7.51 -6.22 13.29
C VAL A 26 8.11 -7.20 12.28
N VAL A 27 9.38 -7.60 12.47
CA VAL A 27 10.07 -8.54 11.58
C VAL A 27 9.51 -9.95 11.76
N GLN A 28 9.21 -10.35 13.01
CA GLN A 28 8.55 -11.63 13.30
C GLN A 28 7.14 -11.67 12.68
N ALA A 29 6.37 -10.60 12.82
CA ALA A 29 5.05 -10.50 12.21
C ALA A 29 5.11 -10.59 10.66
N ALA A 30 6.03 -9.87 10.03
CA ALA A 30 6.25 -9.97 8.58
C ALA A 30 6.64 -11.40 8.15
N ARG A 31 7.51 -12.07 8.91
CA ARG A 31 7.86 -13.48 8.66
C ARG A 31 6.65 -14.39 8.73
N ALA A 32 5.76 -14.20 9.70
CA ALA A 32 4.52 -14.96 9.82
C ALA A 32 3.58 -14.71 8.62
N CYS A 33 3.45 -13.45 8.19
CA CYS A 33 2.67 -13.12 6.98
C CYS A 33 3.21 -13.80 5.72
N ILE A 34 4.53 -13.78 5.52
CA ILE A 34 5.18 -14.44 4.37
C ILE A 34 4.95 -15.96 4.43
N ALA A 35 5.13 -16.57 5.60
CA ALA A 35 4.89 -18.01 5.77
C ALA A 35 3.41 -18.41 5.54
N ALA A 36 2.48 -17.49 5.78
CA ALA A 36 1.06 -17.66 5.52
C ALA A 36 0.66 -17.44 4.04
N GLY A 37 1.59 -17.01 3.18
CA GLY A 37 1.38 -16.85 1.74
C GLY A 37 1.28 -15.40 1.25
N ALA A 38 1.65 -14.41 2.06
CA ALA A 38 1.77 -13.04 1.56
C ALA A 38 2.85 -12.96 0.46
N HIS A 39 2.54 -12.24 -0.62
CA HIS A 39 3.41 -12.07 -1.77
C HIS A 39 4.40 -10.91 -1.59
N GLY A 40 4.06 -9.97 -0.70
CA GLY A 40 4.88 -8.81 -0.38
C GLY A 40 4.63 -8.29 1.03
N ILE A 41 5.54 -7.42 1.47
CA ILE A 41 5.42 -6.64 2.71
C ILE A 41 5.48 -5.17 2.35
N THR A 42 4.52 -4.42 2.88
CA THR A 42 4.44 -2.96 2.74
C THR A 42 4.69 -2.27 4.07
N VAL A 43 5.43 -1.17 4.02
CA VAL A 43 5.68 -0.30 5.17
C VAL A 43 5.56 1.17 4.80
N HIS A 44 5.11 1.99 5.76
CA HIS A 44 5.03 3.44 5.59
C HIS A 44 5.81 4.14 6.73
N PRO A 45 7.11 4.35 6.58
CA PRO A 45 7.90 5.11 7.55
C PRO A 45 7.52 6.59 7.50
N ARG A 46 6.67 7.03 8.44
CA ARG A 46 6.30 8.45 8.54
C ARG A 46 7.36 9.27 9.26
N PRO A 47 7.52 10.58 8.94
CA PRO A 47 8.50 11.45 9.57
C PRO A 47 8.38 11.55 11.10
N ASP A 48 7.19 11.37 11.66
CA ASP A 48 6.93 11.39 13.11
C ASP A 48 7.15 10.05 13.81
N GLN A 49 7.48 9.00 13.05
CA GLN A 49 7.79 7.65 13.56
C GLN A 49 6.66 7.02 14.41
N ARG A 50 5.41 7.42 14.16
CA ARG A 50 4.24 6.90 14.92
C ARG A 50 4.07 5.39 14.82
N HIS A 51 4.65 4.76 13.79
CA HIS A 51 4.65 3.31 13.59
C HIS A 51 6.02 2.80 13.10
N ILE A 52 6.23 2.60 11.81
CA ILE A 52 7.49 2.10 11.23
C ILE A 52 8.61 3.13 11.42
N ARG A 53 9.76 2.66 11.92
CA ARG A 53 11.00 3.42 12.11
C ARG A 53 11.99 3.08 11.00
N ALA A 54 13.05 3.88 10.86
CA ALA A 54 14.10 3.64 9.86
C ALA A 54 14.75 2.25 10.03
N ASP A 55 15.02 1.83 11.27
CA ASP A 55 15.61 0.51 11.55
C ASP A 55 14.68 -0.64 11.17
N ASP A 56 13.36 -0.47 11.32
CA ASP A 56 12.39 -1.46 10.85
C ASP A 56 12.48 -1.64 9.33
N VAL A 57 12.61 -0.53 8.59
CA VAL A 57 12.72 -0.55 7.11
C VAL A 57 13.95 -1.35 6.68
N LEU A 58 15.09 -1.13 7.34
CA LEU A 58 16.33 -1.87 7.04
C LEU A 58 16.18 -3.37 7.36
N ALA A 59 15.64 -3.70 8.51
CA ALA A 59 15.45 -5.08 8.94
C ALA A 59 14.45 -5.85 8.05
N LEU A 60 13.32 -5.20 7.68
CA LEU A 60 12.31 -5.79 6.80
C LEU A 60 12.82 -5.95 5.36
N SER A 61 13.63 -5.01 4.86
CA SER A 61 14.29 -5.15 3.56
C SER A 61 15.23 -6.37 3.52
N ALA A 62 15.98 -6.61 4.60
CA ALA A 62 16.83 -7.79 4.70
C ALA A 62 16.00 -9.09 4.72
N LEU A 63 14.89 -9.11 5.48
CA LEU A 63 13.98 -10.25 5.54
C LEU A 63 13.36 -10.56 4.17
N THR A 64 12.74 -9.57 3.52
CA THR A 64 12.01 -9.76 2.26
C THR A 64 12.95 -10.22 1.15
N ARG A 65 14.17 -9.68 1.11
CA ARG A 65 15.22 -10.13 0.18
C ARG A 65 15.60 -11.58 0.43
N ALA A 66 15.80 -11.98 1.69
CA ALA A 66 16.15 -13.37 2.05
C ALA A 66 15.02 -14.36 1.74
N GLN A 67 13.77 -13.91 1.77
CA GLN A 67 12.58 -14.73 1.47
C GLN A 67 12.13 -14.63 0.00
N ALA A 68 12.80 -13.82 -0.82
CA ALA A 68 12.45 -13.56 -2.23
C ALA A 68 11.00 -13.10 -2.44
N VAL A 69 10.48 -12.27 -1.52
CA VAL A 69 9.17 -11.62 -1.63
C VAL A 69 9.31 -10.12 -1.86
N GLU A 70 8.28 -9.49 -2.42
CA GLU A 70 8.30 -8.07 -2.74
C GLU A 70 8.36 -7.19 -1.48
N PHE A 71 9.12 -6.11 -1.53
CA PHE A 71 9.14 -5.06 -0.53
C PHE A 71 8.66 -3.74 -1.13
N ASN A 72 7.62 -3.18 -0.55
CA ASN A 72 7.06 -1.88 -0.91
C ASN A 72 7.27 -0.88 0.23
N ILE A 73 7.79 0.30 -0.07
CA ILE A 73 7.90 1.41 0.88
C ILE A 73 6.97 2.53 0.42
N GLU A 74 6.03 2.89 1.28
CA GLU A 74 5.12 4.02 1.08
C GLU A 74 5.69 5.27 1.75
N GLY A 75 5.38 6.45 1.22
CA GLY A 75 5.71 7.69 1.91
C GLY A 75 5.51 8.95 1.07
N ASN A 76 5.52 10.08 1.78
CA ASN A 76 5.50 11.39 1.14
C ASN A 76 6.90 11.72 0.59
N PRO A 77 7.06 11.86 -0.75
CA PRO A 77 8.36 12.13 -1.36
C PRO A 77 8.89 13.53 -1.03
N PHE A 78 8.03 14.44 -0.59
CA PHE A 78 8.38 15.83 -0.25
C PHE A 78 8.74 16.02 1.23
N ALA A 79 8.51 15.01 2.08
CA ALA A 79 8.78 15.13 3.51
C ALA A 79 10.29 15.28 3.78
N PRO A 80 10.73 16.35 4.46
CA PRO A 80 12.14 16.56 4.73
C PRO A 80 12.66 15.57 5.78
N PRO A 81 13.98 15.31 5.78
CA PRO A 81 14.63 14.54 6.84
C PRO A 81 14.40 15.18 8.22
N ARG A 82 14.28 14.30 9.24
CA ARG A 82 14.13 14.69 10.66
C ARG A 82 14.89 13.71 11.56
N ALA A 83 14.98 14.01 12.85
CA ALA A 83 15.58 13.09 13.82
C ALA A 83 14.89 11.71 13.74
N GLY A 84 15.67 10.66 13.47
CA GLY A 84 15.19 9.29 13.29
C GLY A 84 14.50 8.99 11.95
N TYR A 85 14.34 9.97 11.07
CA TYR A 85 13.78 9.82 9.73
C TYR A 85 14.70 10.48 8.69
N PRO A 86 15.50 9.71 7.94
CA PRO A 86 16.48 10.28 6.98
C PRO A 86 15.85 10.81 5.68
N GLY A 87 14.54 10.68 5.51
CA GLY A 87 13.82 10.97 4.28
C GLY A 87 13.53 9.71 3.46
N LEU A 88 12.43 9.73 2.70
CA LEU A 88 11.98 8.57 1.92
C LEU A 88 13.05 8.13 0.90
N LEU A 89 13.65 9.08 0.18
CA LEU A 89 14.64 8.76 -0.85
C LEU A 89 15.87 8.07 -0.25
N GLU A 90 16.36 8.49 0.92
CA GLU A 90 17.50 7.87 1.58
C GLU A 90 17.18 6.45 2.08
N LEU A 91 15.98 6.23 2.64
CA LEU A 91 15.52 4.89 3.00
C LEU A 91 15.47 3.96 1.77
N CYS A 92 14.96 4.47 0.65
CA CYS A 92 14.91 3.72 -0.59
C CYS A 92 16.29 3.48 -1.20
N ARG A 93 17.24 4.42 -1.09
CA ARG A 93 18.64 4.21 -1.50
C ARG A 93 19.31 3.10 -0.70
N ALA A 94 19.09 3.08 0.61
CA ALA A 94 19.67 2.07 1.50
C ALA A 94 19.10 0.67 1.27
N THR A 95 17.82 0.57 0.89
CA THR A 95 17.10 -0.71 0.85
C THR A 95 16.82 -1.22 -0.56
N ARG A 96 16.74 -0.35 -1.56
CA ARG A 96 16.37 -0.67 -2.96
C ARG A 96 15.14 -1.58 -3.03
N PRO A 97 13.97 -1.11 -2.56
CA PRO A 97 12.75 -1.89 -2.59
C PRO A 97 12.32 -2.15 -4.04
N GLN A 98 11.55 -3.20 -4.27
CA GLN A 98 11.01 -3.49 -5.59
C GLN A 98 9.95 -2.47 -6.00
N GLN A 99 9.18 -1.96 -5.05
CA GLN A 99 8.16 -0.93 -5.28
C GLN A 99 8.29 0.21 -4.26
N ILE A 100 7.95 1.40 -4.72
CA ILE A 100 7.80 2.59 -3.88
C ILE A 100 6.44 3.20 -4.22
N THR A 101 5.56 3.30 -3.22
CA THR A 101 4.27 3.97 -3.35
C THR A 101 4.36 5.38 -2.78
N LEU A 102 4.25 6.38 -3.64
CA LEU A 102 4.27 7.78 -3.23
C LEU A 102 2.87 8.23 -2.80
N VAL A 103 2.79 8.86 -1.64
CA VAL A 103 1.54 9.37 -1.05
C VAL A 103 1.70 10.84 -0.66
N PRO A 104 0.68 11.71 -0.82
CA PRO A 104 0.80 13.13 -0.54
C PRO A 104 0.52 13.50 0.93
N ASP A 105 0.86 12.62 1.87
CA ASP A 105 0.53 12.75 3.29
C ASP A 105 1.16 13.97 3.96
N GLY A 106 0.34 14.77 4.62
CA GLY A 106 0.80 15.84 5.52
C GLY A 106 1.06 15.36 6.95
N ASP A 107 1.81 16.15 7.72
CA ASP A 107 2.16 15.83 9.11
C ASP A 107 0.94 15.70 10.04
N GLY A 108 -0.10 16.49 9.81
CA GLY A 108 -1.31 16.51 10.63
C GLY A 108 -2.33 15.41 10.32
N GLN A 109 -2.12 14.62 9.26
CA GLN A 109 -3.06 13.58 8.88
C GLN A 109 -2.92 12.33 9.74
N LEU A 110 -4.06 11.79 10.20
CA LEU A 110 -4.09 10.54 10.96
C LEU A 110 -3.71 9.34 10.09
N THR A 111 -4.19 9.33 8.84
CA THR A 111 -3.95 8.30 7.83
C THR A 111 -3.89 8.93 6.44
N SER A 112 -3.49 8.17 5.43
CA SER A 112 -3.57 8.59 4.02
C SER A 112 -5.04 8.58 3.59
N ASP A 113 -5.64 9.76 3.41
CA ASP A 113 -7.08 9.95 3.18
C ASP A 113 -7.41 10.56 1.82
N HIS A 114 -6.39 10.82 1.00
CA HIS A 114 -6.52 11.29 -0.39
C HIS A 114 -5.26 11.00 -1.20
N GLY A 115 -5.40 10.96 -2.51
CA GLY A 115 -4.31 10.78 -3.47
C GLY A 115 -3.74 12.07 -4.03
N PHE A 116 -2.76 11.94 -4.93
CA PHE A 116 -2.19 13.08 -5.64
C PHE A 116 -3.20 13.78 -6.56
N HIS A 117 -3.18 15.12 -6.53
CA HIS A 117 -3.86 15.96 -7.50
C HIS A 117 -2.90 16.43 -8.60
N PHE A 118 -3.13 16.01 -9.84
CA PHE A 118 -2.23 16.32 -10.96
C PHE A 118 -2.54 17.65 -11.66
N ALA A 119 -3.57 18.37 -11.25
CA ALA A 119 -3.90 19.69 -11.80
C ALA A 119 -2.91 20.81 -11.40
N GLN A 120 -2.10 20.59 -10.34
CA GLN A 120 -1.09 21.51 -9.86
C GLN A 120 0.25 21.29 -10.57
N ASP A 121 1.26 22.11 -10.24
CA ASP A 121 2.63 21.91 -10.72
C ASP A 121 3.18 20.58 -10.18
N THR A 122 3.53 19.70 -11.10
CA THR A 122 4.02 18.35 -10.82
C THR A 122 5.51 18.16 -11.16
N THR A 123 6.24 19.26 -11.44
CA THR A 123 7.65 19.22 -11.84
C THR A 123 8.52 18.51 -10.81
N GLN A 124 8.42 18.90 -9.54
CA GLN A 124 9.18 18.27 -8.47
C GLN A 124 8.80 16.78 -8.28
N LEU A 125 7.52 16.43 -8.44
CA LEU A 125 7.08 15.04 -8.37
C LEU A 125 7.73 14.19 -9.48
N ALA A 126 7.79 14.70 -10.71
CA ALA A 126 8.43 14.01 -11.84
C ALA A 126 9.93 13.78 -11.61
N GLU A 127 10.63 14.78 -11.04
CA GLU A 127 12.04 14.65 -10.68
C GLU A 127 12.27 13.57 -9.62
N LEU A 128 11.41 13.52 -8.59
CA LEU A 128 11.48 12.51 -7.54
C LEU A 128 11.15 11.12 -8.06
N ILE A 129 10.12 10.97 -8.92
CA ILE A 129 9.81 9.70 -9.59
C ILE A 129 11.05 9.21 -10.35
N THR A 130 11.70 10.09 -11.12
CA THR A 130 12.92 9.77 -11.85
C THR A 130 14.03 9.29 -10.92
N ALA A 131 14.24 9.97 -9.78
CA ALA A 131 15.24 9.59 -8.78
C ALA A 131 14.96 8.20 -8.17
N PHE A 132 13.70 7.89 -7.85
CA PHE A 132 13.31 6.57 -7.35
C PHE A 132 13.48 5.46 -8.41
N LYS A 133 13.14 5.74 -9.67
CA LYS A 133 13.34 4.78 -10.77
C LYS A 133 14.81 4.49 -11.04
N GLN A 134 15.71 5.44 -10.83
CA GLN A 134 17.16 5.21 -10.92
C GLN A 134 17.69 4.23 -9.87
N LEU A 135 16.95 3.98 -8.80
CA LEU A 135 17.26 2.91 -7.83
C LEU A 135 16.91 1.51 -8.32
N GLY A 136 16.22 1.40 -9.46
CA GLY A 136 15.68 0.16 -10.00
C GLY A 136 14.29 -0.21 -9.44
N SER A 137 13.66 0.70 -8.70
CA SER A 137 12.34 0.48 -8.11
C SER A 137 11.23 0.84 -9.09
N ARG A 138 10.12 0.11 -9.04
CA ARG A 138 8.85 0.47 -9.65
C ARG A 138 8.19 1.56 -8.80
N VAL A 139 7.66 2.62 -9.43
CA VAL A 139 7.00 3.71 -8.73
C VAL A 139 5.49 3.64 -8.93
N SER A 140 4.75 3.60 -7.83
CA SER A 140 3.29 3.70 -7.77
C SER A 140 2.85 5.03 -7.17
N LEU A 141 1.81 5.66 -7.70
CA LEU A 141 1.24 6.88 -7.15
C LEU A 141 -0.12 6.60 -6.50
N PHE A 142 -0.29 7.02 -5.25
CA PHE A 142 -1.57 6.93 -4.54
C PHE A 142 -2.55 7.96 -5.11
N VAL A 143 -3.72 7.51 -5.58
CA VAL A 143 -4.68 8.34 -6.31
C VAL A 143 -6.14 8.03 -5.94
N ASP A 144 -6.98 9.04 -6.01
CA ASP A 144 -8.42 8.87 -5.88
C ASP A 144 -9.02 8.36 -7.19
N ALA A 145 -9.98 7.42 -7.11
CA ALA A 145 -10.67 6.90 -8.30
C ALA A 145 -11.42 8.00 -9.08
N GLY A 146 -11.88 9.04 -8.39
CA GLY A 146 -12.52 10.21 -9.00
C GLY A 146 -11.57 11.20 -9.68
N ASN A 147 -10.26 10.98 -9.64
CA ASN A 147 -9.30 11.89 -10.26
C ASN A 147 -9.44 11.89 -11.80
N PRO A 148 -9.77 13.05 -12.44
CA PRO A 148 -9.94 13.11 -13.89
C PRO A 148 -8.62 12.92 -14.65
N ASP A 149 -7.50 13.22 -14.03
CA ASP A 149 -6.17 13.30 -14.64
C ASP A 149 -5.28 12.06 -14.39
N ILE A 150 -5.87 10.89 -14.09
CA ILE A 150 -5.11 9.64 -13.77
C ILE A 150 -4.04 9.35 -14.84
N ALA A 151 -4.34 9.57 -16.11
CA ALA A 151 -3.39 9.34 -17.19
C ALA A 151 -2.10 10.19 -17.08
N ARG A 152 -2.13 11.33 -16.39
CA ARG A 152 -0.93 12.15 -16.15
C ARG A 152 0.11 11.45 -15.29
N ALA A 153 -0.27 10.48 -14.45
CA ALA A 153 0.68 9.67 -13.68
C ALA A 153 1.70 8.97 -14.62
N ALA A 154 1.25 8.44 -15.76
CA ALA A 154 2.14 7.84 -16.76
C ALA A 154 3.09 8.88 -17.38
N ALA A 155 2.59 10.08 -17.71
CA ALA A 155 3.42 11.17 -18.23
C ALA A 155 4.49 11.65 -17.24
N LEU A 156 4.24 11.52 -15.93
CA LEU A 156 5.21 11.81 -14.87
C LEU A 156 6.26 10.69 -14.71
N GLY A 157 6.09 9.55 -15.39
CA GLY A 157 7.01 8.42 -15.36
C GLY A 157 6.66 7.34 -14.33
N ALA A 158 5.48 7.39 -13.70
CA ALA A 158 5.02 6.32 -12.83
C ALA A 158 4.78 5.02 -13.60
N ASP A 159 4.99 3.89 -12.94
CA ASP A 159 4.74 2.55 -13.49
C ASP A 159 3.35 2.04 -13.12
N ARG A 160 2.85 2.46 -11.95
CA ARG A 160 1.56 2.06 -11.39
C ARG A 160 0.84 3.25 -10.75
N ILE A 161 -0.44 3.04 -10.51
CA ILE A 161 -1.20 3.80 -9.52
C ILE A 161 -1.67 2.85 -8.43
N GLU A 162 -1.91 3.39 -7.24
CA GLU A 162 -2.63 2.71 -6.17
C GLU A 162 -3.93 3.46 -5.89
N LEU A 163 -5.05 2.81 -6.12
CA LEU A 163 -6.38 3.37 -5.90
C LEU A 163 -6.70 3.41 -4.41
N TYR A 164 -6.99 4.59 -3.88
CA TYR A 164 -7.46 4.78 -2.50
C TYR A 164 -8.88 4.23 -2.32
N THR A 165 -9.04 3.18 -1.54
CA THR A 165 -10.30 2.42 -1.44
C THR A 165 -11.21 2.84 -0.28
N GLY A 166 -10.86 3.87 0.50
CA GLY A 166 -11.68 4.35 1.60
C GLY A 166 -13.13 4.68 1.23
N PRO A 167 -13.38 5.45 0.15
CA PRO A 167 -14.74 5.75 -0.31
C PRO A 167 -15.56 4.50 -0.65
N TYR A 168 -14.92 3.48 -1.26
CA TYR A 168 -15.56 2.21 -1.54
C TYR A 168 -15.89 1.43 -0.27
N ALA A 169 -14.95 1.31 0.66
CA ALA A 169 -15.16 0.60 1.92
C ALA A 169 -16.34 1.20 2.72
N HIS A 170 -16.43 2.53 2.75
CA HIS A 170 -17.55 3.24 3.39
C HIS A 170 -18.89 2.96 2.67
N ALA A 171 -18.91 3.04 1.35
CA ALA A 171 -20.11 2.76 0.55
C ALA A 171 -20.55 1.30 0.69
N HIS A 172 -19.62 0.36 0.70
CA HIS A 172 -19.88 -1.06 0.89
C HIS A 172 -20.52 -1.33 2.27
N ALA A 173 -19.97 -0.75 3.34
CA ALA A 173 -20.51 -0.89 4.69
C ALA A 173 -21.94 -0.36 4.83
N SER A 174 -22.34 0.59 3.99
CA SER A 174 -23.70 1.14 3.95
C SER A 174 -24.62 0.46 2.91
N GLY A 175 -24.16 -0.58 2.21
CA GLY A 175 -24.93 -1.28 1.19
C GLY A 175 -25.14 -0.48 -0.11
N GLN A 176 -24.28 0.50 -0.39
CA GLN A 176 -24.40 1.42 -1.54
C GLN A 176 -23.13 1.42 -2.42
N ALA A 177 -22.53 0.25 -2.61
CA ALA A 177 -21.24 0.13 -3.29
C ALA A 177 -21.27 0.33 -4.81
N ASP A 178 -22.40 0.06 -5.49
CA ASP A 178 -22.46 -0.06 -6.95
C ASP A 178 -21.93 1.16 -7.70
N ALA A 179 -22.38 2.36 -7.33
CA ALA A 179 -21.91 3.59 -8.00
C ALA A 179 -20.42 3.85 -7.76
N THR A 180 -19.95 3.53 -6.57
CA THR A 180 -18.54 3.67 -6.21
C THR A 180 -17.69 2.64 -6.94
N LEU A 181 -18.11 1.39 -7.03
CA LEU A 181 -17.43 0.35 -7.83
C LEU A 181 -17.32 0.74 -9.30
N ALA A 182 -18.39 1.30 -9.88
CA ALA A 182 -18.36 1.78 -11.27
C ALA A 182 -17.28 2.87 -11.47
N LEU A 183 -17.13 3.79 -10.50
CA LEU A 183 -16.09 4.81 -10.52
C LEU A 183 -14.67 4.20 -10.46
N PHE A 184 -14.45 3.19 -9.61
CA PHE A 184 -13.17 2.48 -9.53
C PHE A 184 -12.87 1.69 -10.81
N ALA A 185 -13.88 1.06 -11.41
CA ALA A 185 -13.72 0.34 -12.67
C ALA A 185 -13.33 1.29 -13.82
N ASP A 186 -13.96 2.47 -13.91
CA ASP A 186 -13.60 3.52 -14.88
C ASP A 186 -12.16 4.02 -14.65
N ALA A 187 -11.80 4.30 -13.39
CA ALA A 187 -10.45 4.71 -13.04
C ALA A 187 -9.39 3.67 -13.46
N ALA A 188 -9.66 2.39 -13.20
CA ALA A 188 -8.79 1.29 -13.61
C ALA A 188 -8.65 1.18 -15.13
N GLN A 189 -9.74 1.35 -15.88
CA GLN A 189 -9.70 1.36 -17.34
C GLN A 189 -8.88 2.53 -17.89
N ARG A 190 -9.06 3.74 -17.35
CA ARG A 190 -8.28 4.93 -17.75
C ARG A 190 -6.79 4.76 -17.43
N ALA A 191 -6.44 4.21 -16.29
CA ALA A 191 -5.06 3.92 -15.91
C ALA A 191 -4.44 2.89 -16.86
N SER A 192 -5.14 1.78 -17.12
CA SER A 192 -4.70 0.74 -18.04
C SER A 192 -4.50 1.26 -19.47
N ALA A 193 -5.43 2.10 -19.96
CA ALA A 193 -5.31 2.74 -21.27
C ALA A 193 -4.09 3.68 -21.38
N ALA A 194 -3.65 4.24 -20.25
CA ALA A 194 -2.43 5.05 -20.16
C ALA A 194 -1.15 4.21 -19.98
N GLY A 195 -1.26 2.88 -19.94
CA GLY A 195 -0.12 1.97 -19.75
C GLY A 195 0.32 1.79 -18.30
N LEU A 196 -0.49 2.23 -17.32
CA LEU A 196 -0.21 2.06 -15.89
C LEU A 196 -0.70 0.71 -15.38
N GLY A 197 0.08 0.08 -14.51
CA GLY A 197 -0.40 -1.00 -13.66
C GLY A 197 -1.32 -0.47 -12.55
N ILE A 198 -2.18 -1.32 -12.03
CA ILE A 198 -3.18 -0.93 -11.04
C ILE A 198 -2.94 -1.71 -9.75
N ASN A 199 -2.69 -0.97 -8.67
CA ASN A 199 -2.76 -1.46 -7.31
C ASN A 199 -3.99 -0.85 -6.63
N ALA A 200 -4.42 -1.43 -5.52
CA ALA A 200 -5.47 -0.87 -4.67
C ALA A 200 -5.14 -1.12 -3.20
N GLY A 201 -5.53 -0.21 -2.32
CA GLY A 201 -5.17 -0.36 -0.92
C GLY A 201 -5.91 0.56 0.02
N HIS A 202 -5.53 0.44 1.30
CA HIS A 202 -5.91 1.16 2.49
C HIS A 202 -7.06 0.49 3.28
N ASP A 203 -8.30 0.43 2.76
CA ASP A 203 -9.49 0.02 3.54
C ASP A 203 -10.17 -1.27 3.02
N LEU A 204 -9.47 -2.06 2.22
CA LEU A 204 -9.95 -3.38 1.81
C LEU A 204 -9.91 -4.37 2.99
N SER A 205 -10.96 -5.19 3.10
CA SER A 205 -11.16 -6.18 4.16
C SER A 205 -11.63 -7.52 3.58
N GLN A 206 -11.67 -8.58 4.40
CA GLN A 206 -12.24 -9.86 3.96
C GLN A 206 -13.70 -9.71 3.45
N ALA A 207 -14.45 -8.75 4.01
CA ALA A 207 -15.84 -8.53 3.66
C ALA A 207 -16.04 -7.87 2.29
N ASN A 208 -15.11 -7.04 1.83
CA ASN A 208 -15.31 -6.19 0.64
C ASN A 208 -14.34 -6.47 -0.51
N LEU A 209 -13.24 -7.19 -0.27
CA LEU A 209 -12.20 -7.44 -1.27
C LEU A 209 -12.70 -8.24 -2.48
N GLY A 210 -13.53 -9.26 -2.26
CA GLY A 210 -14.07 -10.10 -3.33
C GLY A 210 -14.89 -9.32 -4.35
N ASP A 211 -15.83 -8.50 -3.85
CA ASP A 211 -16.69 -7.65 -4.69
C ASP A 211 -15.87 -6.59 -5.44
N PHE A 212 -14.87 -6.01 -4.77
CA PHE A 212 -13.95 -5.06 -5.39
C PHE A 212 -13.23 -5.67 -6.59
N LEU A 213 -12.62 -6.84 -6.41
CA LEU A 213 -11.86 -7.51 -7.47
C LEU A 213 -12.74 -8.03 -8.62
N ALA A 214 -13.99 -8.38 -8.32
CA ALA A 214 -14.96 -8.77 -9.34
C ALA A 214 -15.37 -7.60 -10.25
N ALA A 215 -15.44 -6.38 -9.68
CA ALA A 215 -15.88 -5.19 -10.39
C ALA A 215 -14.74 -4.39 -11.04
N VAL A 216 -13.55 -4.37 -10.43
CA VAL A 216 -12.41 -3.52 -10.86
C VAL A 216 -11.39 -4.37 -11.63
N PRO A 217 -11.28 -4.20 -12.96
CA PRO A 217 -10.43 -5.06 -13.77
C PRO A 217 -8.94 -4.73 -13.61
N GLY A 218 -8.08 -5.75 -13.72
CA GLY A 218 -6.64 -5.59 -13.88
C GLY A 218 -5.87 -5.19 -12.63
N VAL A 219 -6.45 -5.34 -11.44
CA VAL A 219 -5.75 -5.11 -10.18
C VAL A 219 -4.61 -6.13 -10.04
N LEU A 220 -3.38 -5.63 -9.97
CA LEU A 220 -2.16 -6.44 -9.89
C LEU A 220 -1.77 -6.77 -8.45
N GLU A 221 -2.07 -5.84 -7.53
CA GLU A 221 -1.68 -5.95 -6.13
C GLU A 221 -2.69 -5.25 -5.24
N VAL A 222 -2.94 -5.82 -4.06
CA VAL A 222 -3.65 -5.14 -2.97
C VAL A 222 -2.73 -5.00 -1.76
N SER A 223 -2.63 -3.76 -1.22
CA SER A 223 -1.87 -3.44 0.00
C SER A 223 -2.85 -3.29 1.16
N ILE A 224 -2.85 -4.25 2.09
CA ILE A 224 -3.84 -4.30 3.18
C ILE A 224 -3.15 -4.31 4.53
N GLY A 225 -3.53 -3.37 5.39
CA GLY A 225 -2.94 -3.20 6.72
C GLY A 225 -3.97 -3.20 7.83
N HIS A 226 -4.70 -2.10 8.01
CA HIS A 226 -5.55 -1.91 9.17
C HIS A 226 -6.60 -3.02 9.34
N ALA A 227 -7.36 -3.33 8.29
CA ALA A 227 -8.39 -4.36 8.34
C ALA A 227 -7.80 -5.73 8.67
N LEU A 228 -6.76 -6.15 7.94
CA LEU A 228 -6.11 -7.45 8.15
C LEU A 228 -5.59 -7.60 9.59
N ILE A 229 -4.91 -6.59 10.15
CA ILE A 229 -4.39 -6.66 11.51
C ILE A 229 -5.52 -6.62 12.55
N SER A 230 -6.58 -5.85 12.31
CA SER A 230 -7.76 -5.83 13.18
C SER A 230 -8.47 -7.19 13.22
N GLU A 231 -8.66 -7.82 12.08
CA GLU A 231 -9.22 -9.18 11.98
C GLU A 231 -8.30 -10.21 12.64
N ALA A 232 -6.98 -10.04 12.50
CA ALA A 232 -5.98 -10.93 13.10
C ALA A 232 -5.99 -10.92 14.63
N LEU A 233 -6.49 -9.87 15.28
CA LEU A 233 -6.67 -9.86 16.75
C LEU A 233 -7.66 -10.93 17.23
N TYR A 234 -8.60 -11.33 16.37
CA TYR A 234 -9.63 -12.32 16.70
C TYR A 234 -9.36 -13.68 16.05
N GLN A 235 -8.81 -13.70 14.85
CA GLN A 235 -8.63 -14.91 14.05
C GLN A 235 -7.19 -15.48 14.14
N GLY A 236 -6.22 -14.65 14.55
CA GLY A 236 -4.80 -14.93 14.43
C GLY A 236 -4.24 -14.51 13.07
N LEU A 237 -2.97 -14.10 13.07
CA LEU A 237 -2.33 -13.48 11.89
C LEU A 237 -2.22 -14.43 10.71
N ASP A 238 -1.83 -15.69 10.94
CA ASP A 238 -1.70 -16.71 9.90
C ASP A 238 -3.05 -16.98 9.21
N ALA A 239 -4.11 -17.19 9.98
CA ALA A 239 -5.44 -17.48 9.46
C ALA A 239 -5.99 -16.29 8.65
N SER A 240 -5.80 -15.05 9.14
CA SER A 240 -6.24 -13.86 8.42
C SER A 240 -5.52 -13.71 7.08
N VAL A 241 -4.19 -13.85 7.04
CA VAL A 241 -3.44 -13.77 5.77
C VAL A 241 -3.90 -14.84 4.78
N ARG A 242 -4.08 -16.09 5.24
CA ARG A 242 -4.59 -17.18 4.37
C ARG A 242 -5.99 -16.91 3.84
N ALA A 243 -6.86 -16.29 4.64
CA ALA A 243 -8.20 -15.91 4.19
C ALA A 243 -8.13 -14.89 3.04
N TYR A 244 -7.30 -13.84 3.17
CA TYR A 244 -7.07 -12.88 2.08
C TYR A 244 -6.50 -13.54 0.82
N VAL A 245 -5.50 -14.39 0.96
CA VAL A 245 -4.93 -15.15 -0.17
C VAL A 245 -5.99 -16.04 -0.82
N GLY A 246 -6.87 -16.68 -0.03
CA GLY A 246 -8.00 -17.45 -0.53
C GLY A 246 -8.95 -16.61 -1.38
N ILE A 247 -9.33 -15.41 -0.93
CA ILE A 247 -10.20 -14.49 -1.69
C ILE A 247 -9.53 -14.12 -3.04
N LEU A 248 -8.23 -13.84 -3.06
CA LEU A 248 -7.49 -13.52 -4.29
C LEU A 248 -7.51 -14.67 -5.31
N HIS A 249 -7.62 -15.90 -4.85
CA HIS A 249 -7.71 -17.11 -5.71
C HIS A 249 -9.15 -17.49 -6.06
N GLY A 250 -10.15 -16.66 -5.73
CA GLY A 250 -11.56 -16.94 -5.99
C GLY A 250 -12.20 -17.94 -5.03
N SER A 251 -11.54 -18.24 -3.92
CA SER A 251 -12.13 -19.06 -2.86
C SER A 251 -13.06 -18.20 -2.01
N HIS A 252 -14.38 -18.32 -2.21
CA HIS A 252 -15.33 -17.71 -1.29
C HIS A 252 -15.19 -18.40 0.07
N VAL A 253 -14.75 -17.67 1.07
CA VAL A 253 -14.88 -18.10 2.46
C VAL A 253 -16.38 -17.99 2.78
N SER A 254 -17.09 -19.13 2.74
CA SER A 254 -18.46 -19.21 3.26
C SER A 254 -18.40 -18.88 4.75
N ALA A 255 -19.10 -17.82 5.15
CA ALA A 255 -19.26 -17.41 6.53
C ALA A 255 -20.05 -18.42 7.35
#